data_14b1347cbea8eaa51df850269e82544b
#
_entry.id   14b1347cbea8eaa51df850269e82544b
#
_cell.length_a   1.000
_cell.length_b   1.000
_cell.length_c   1.000
_cell.angle_alpha   90.00
_cell.angle_beta   90.00
_cell.angle_gamma   90.00
#
_symmetry.space_group_name_H-M   'P 1'
#
loop_
_entity.id
_entity.type
_entity.pdbx_description
1 polymer ?
#
loop_
_entity_poly.entity_id
_entity_poly.type
_entity_poly.pdbx_seq_one_letter_code
_entity_poly.pdbx_strand_id
1 'polypeptide(L)'
;MPGADKRIRDRTCVEHILRYCEQVSGSLAEIQHDQDRFLSSHTYQNAISMCILQIGELVKRLSDNFLQEYKYIPWSLIAKTRDNYAHHYGSVDFEMV
;
A
#
# COMPACT_ATOMS: atom_id res chain seq x y z
N MET A 1 -6.48 -23.82 -15.86
CA MET A 1 -7.65 -23.00 -16.22
C MET A 1 -7.33 -21.54 -15.97
N PRO A 2 -7.47 -20.68 -16.98
CA PRO A 2 -7.10 -19.27 -16.81
C PRO A 2 -7.82 -18.57 -15.67
N GLY A 3 -9.11 -18.88 -15.45
CA GLY A 3 -9.87 -18.27 -14.35
C GLY A 3 -9.40 -18.69 -12.97
N ALA A 4 -8.95 -19.94 -12.81
CA ALA A 4 -8.41 -20.43 -11.54
C ALA A 4 -7.07 -19.76 -11.23
N ASP A 5 -6.20 -19.59 -12.26
CA ASP A 5 -4.92 -18.93 -12.10
C ASP A 5 -5.07 -17.47 -11.69
N LYS A 6 -6.04 -16.77 -12.27
CA LYS A 6 -6.35 -15.39 -11.90
C LYS A 6 -6.82 -15.27 -10.46
N ARG A 7 -7.69 -16.19 -10.02
CA ARG A 7 -8.16 -16.19 -8.62
C ARG A 7 -7.03 -16.44 -7.64
N ILE A 8 -6.15 -17.39 -7.97
CA ILE A 8 -4.99 -17.69 -7.14
C ILE A 8 -4.08 -16.47 -7.05
N ARG A 9 -3.84 -15.79 -8.17
CA ARG A 9 -3.03 -14.57 -8.19
C ARG A 9 -3.65 -13.45 -7.38
N ASP A 10 -4.97 -13.23 -7.54
CA ASP A 10 -5.68 -12.22 -6.79
C ASP A 10 -5.59 -12.48 -5.28
N ARG A 11 -5.81 -13.72 -4.88
CA ARG A 11 -5.70 -14.11 -3.48
C ARG A 11 -4.30 -13.86 -2.92
N THR A 12 -3.27 -14.25 -3.67
CA THR A 12 -1.88 -14.03 -3.26
C THR A 12 -1.57 -12.53 -3.14
N CYS A 13 -2.03 -11.73 -4.10
CA CYS A 13 -1.86 -10.27 -4.04
C CYS A 13 -2.53 -9.68 -2.80
N VAL A 14 -3.76 -10.10 -2.50
CA VAL A 14 -4.50 -9.61 -1.33
C VAL A 14 -3.79 -10.00 -0.04
N GLU A 15 -3.30 -11.23 0.06
CA GLU A 15 -2.55 -11.68 1.23
C GLU A 15 -1.31 -10.82 1.47
N HIS A 16 -0.59 -10.47 0.40
CA HIS A 16 0.58 -9.59 0.49
C HIS A 16 0.19 -8.16 0.86
N ILE A 17 -0.90 -7.64 0.28
CA ILE A 17 -1.43 -6.31 0.64
C ILE A 17 -1.72 -6.25 2.13
N LEU A 18 -2.42 -7.27 2.66
CA LEU A 18 -2.77 -7.33 4.08
C LEU A 18 -1.52 -7.37 4.97
N ARG A 19 -0.49 -8.10 4.55
CA ARG A 19 0.79 -8.11 5.28
C ARG A 19 1.42 -6.73 5.36
N TYR A 20 1.43 -6.00 4.25
CA TYR A 20 1.99 -4.64 4.26
C TYR A 20 1.15 -3.69 5.11
N CYS A 21 -0.18 -3.84 5.10
CA CYS A 21 -1.05 -3.08 5.99
C CYS A 21 -0.74 -3.37 7.47
N GLU A 22 -0.49 -4.63 7.81
CA GLU A 22 -0.09 -5.02 9.16
C GLU A 22 1.25 -4.41 9.55
N GLN A 23 2.21 -4.36 8.62
CA GLN A 23 3.50 -3.73 8.86
C GLN A 23 3.36 -2.23 9.13
N VAL A 24 2.49 -1.54 8.39
CA VAL A 24 2.21 -0.12 8.63
C VAL A 24 1.61 0.06 10.02
N SER A 25 0.60 -0.74 10.36
CA SER A 25 -0.04 -0.67 11.68
C SER A 25 0.94 -0.95 12.81
N GLY A 26 1.80 -1.98 12.63
CA GLY A 26 2.82 -2.33 13.62
C GLY A 26 3.85 -1.23 13.80
N SER A 27 4.31 -0.63 12.70
CA SER A 27 5.28 0.47 12.75
C SER A 27 4.71 1.69 13.47
N LEU A 28 3.45 2.03 13.18
CA LEU A 28 2.78 3.15 13.87
C LEU A 28 2.58 2.85 15.35
N ALA A 29 2.26 1.61 15.70
CA ALA A 29 2.10 1.21 17.10
C ALA A 29 3.42 1.33 17.87
N GLU A 30 4.55 0.99 17.24
CA GLU A 30 5.87 1.12 17.87
C GLU A 30 6.19 2.55 18.30
N ILE A 31 5.75 3.52 17.53
CA ILE A 31 5.93 4.95 17.86
C ILE A 31 4.70 5.54 18.54
N GLN A 32 3.75 4.69 18.99
CA GLN A 32 2.55 5.09 19.73
C GLN A 32 1.67 6.08 18.95
N HIS A 33 1.66 5.97 17.61
CA HIS A 33 0.93 6.87 16.71
C HIS A 33 1.31 8.34 16.91
N ASP A 34 2.52 8.61 17.38
CA ASP A 34 3.01 9.95 17.64
C ASP A 34 3.50 10.60 16.37
N GLN A 35 2.81 11.65 15.91
CA GLN A 35 3.14 12.36 14.67
C GLN A 35 4.55 12.94 14.71
N ASP A 36 4.97 13.51 15.82
CA ASP A 36 6.30 14.12 15.94
C ASP A 36 7.40 13.07 15.83
N ARG A 37 7.19 11.88 16.40
CA ARG A 37 8.12 10.76 16.29
C ARG A 37 8.21 10.26 14.83
N PHE A 38 7.08 10.20 14.14
CA PHE A 38 7.06 9.83 12.72
C PHE A 38 7.81 10.86 11.88
N LEU A 39 7.54 12.15 12.07
CA LEU A 39 8.16 13.22 11.28
C LEU A 39 9.66 13.38 11.55
N SER A 40 10.14 12.91 12.70
CA SER A 40 11.57 12.98 13.06
C SER A 40 12.34 11.70 12.76
N SER A 41 11.69 10.64 12.25
CA SER A 41 12.33 9.35 12.05
C SER A 41 12.35 8.93 10.58
N HIS A 42 13.51 9.00 9.95
CA HIS A 42 13.69 8.48 8.59
C HIS A 42 13.43 6.98 8.51
N THR A 43 13.74 6.24 9.56
CA THR A 43 13.52 4.79 9.61
C THR A 43 12.04 4.46 9.43
N TYR A 44 11.16 5.09 10.20
CA TYR A 44 9.72 4.84 10.11
C TYR A 44 9.13 5.42 8.82
N GLN A 45 9.58 6.59 8.39
CA GLN A 45 9.16 7.16 7.12
C GLN A 45 9.46 6.23 5.96
N ASN A 46 10.68 5.70 5.90
CA ASN A 46 11.10 4.79 4.83
C ASN A 46 10.36 3.46 4.88
N ALA A 47 10.17 2.90 6.08
CA ALA A 47 9.45 1.63 6.24
C ALA A 47 7.99 1.75 5.76
N ILE A 48 7.30 2.80 6.16
CA ILE A 48 5.90 3.02 5.78
C ILE A 48 5.82 3.34 4.29
N SER A 49 6.74 4.15 3.76
CA SER A 49 6.80 4.48 2.34
C SER A 49 6.97 3.24 1.47
N MET A 50 7.84 2.32 1.87
CA MET A 50 8.02 1.06 1.15
C MET A 50 6.72 0.27 1.10
N CYS A 51 5.98 0.21 2.22
CA CYS A 51 4.70 -0.49 2.25
C CYS A 51 3.67 0.16 1.30
N ILE A 52 3.60 1.48 1.28
CA ILE A 52 2.70 2.21 0.37
C ILE A 52 3.02 1.88 -1.09
N LEU A 53 4.30 1.91 -1.45
CA LEU A 53 4.73 1.59 -2.82
C LEU A 53 4.38 0.15 -3.20
N GLN A 54 4.62 -0.80 -2.31
CA GLN A 54 4.33 -2.21 -2.55
C GLN A 54 2.84 -2.49 -2.64
N ILE A 55 2.03 -1.88 -1.77
CA ILE A 55 0.57 -2.03 -1.82
C ILE A 55 0.04 -1.55 -3.17
N GLY A 56 0.48 -0.39 -3.63
CA GLY A 56 0.04 0.15 -4.92
C GLY A 56 0.44 -0.73 -6.10
N GLU A 57 1.63 -1.30 -6.08
CA GLU A 57 2.07 -2.24 -7.12
C GLU A 57 1.22 -3.52 -7.13
N LEU A 58 0.90 -4.04 -5.96
CA LEU A 58 0.06 -5.24 -5.86
C LEU A 58 -1.36 -4.97 -6.35
N VAL A 59 -1.92 -3.80 -6.07
CA VAL A 59 -3.24 -3.40 -6.58
C VAL A 59 -3.26 -3.44 -8.10
N LYS A 60 -2.19 -3.01 -8.76
CA LYS A 60 -2.09 -3.04 -10.21
C LYS A 60 -2.08 -4.44 -10.80
N ARG A 61 -1.75 -5.45 -10.00
CA ARG A 61 -1.71 -6.85 -10.42
C ARG A 61 -3.03 -7.59 -10.24
N LEU A 62 -3.99 -6.97 -9.56
CA LEU A 62 -5.31 -7.57 -9.36
C LEU A 62 -6.06 -7.64 -10.68
N SER A 63 -6.83 -8.72 -10.90
CA SER A 63 -7.60 -8.88 -12.12
C SER A 63 -8.75 -7.89 -12.19
N ASP A 64 -9.20 -7.60 -13.43
CA ASP A 64 -10.35 -6.71 -13.65
C ASP A 64 -11.61 -7.24 -12.95
N ASN A 65 -11.80 -8.57 -12.97
CA ASN A 65 -12.93 -9.19 -12.30
C ASN A 65 -12.91 -8.94 -10.80
N PHE A 66 -11.73 -9.03 -10.16
CA PHE A 66 -11.59 -8.77 -8.74
C PHE A 66 -11.88 -7.30 -8.43
N LEU A 67 -11.31 -6.38 -9.21
CA LEU A 67 -11.51 -4.94 -9.02
C LEU A 67 -12.98 -4.57 -9.16
N GLN A 68 -13.67 -5.19 -10.11
CA GLN A 68 -15.09 -4.93 -10.35
C GLN A 68 -15.97 -5.50 -9.22
N GLU A 69 -15.65 -6.70 -8.74
CA GLU A 69 -16.36 -7.33 -7.63
C GLU A 69 -16.29 -6.50 -6.35
N TYR A 70 -15.15 -5.87 -6.11
CA TYR A 70 -14.91 -5.05 -4.91
C TYR A 70 -14.79 -3.57 -5.27
N LYS A 71 -15.60 -3.09 -6.20
CA LYS A 71 -15.53 -1.73 -6.75
C LYS A 71 -15.78 -0.61 -5.74
N TYR A 72 -16.29 -0.93 -4.56
CA TYR A 72 -16.46 0.05 -3.49
C TYR A 72 -15.12 0.49 -2.89
N ILE A 73 -14.04 -0.26 -3.14
CA ILE A 73 -12.69 0.13 -2.74
C ILE A 73 -12.12 1.03 -3.84
N PRO A 74 -11.51 2.18 -3.50
CA PRO A 74 -11.03 3.13 -4.51
C PRO A 74 -9.68 2.68 -5.11
N TRP A 75 -9.68 1.58 -5.86
CA TRP A 75 -8.48 0.97 -6.45
C TRP A 75 -7.68 1.95 -7.31
N SER A 76 -8.37 2.71 -8.15
CA SER A 76 -7.73 3.67 -9.05
C SER A 76 -7.00 4.76 -8.27
N LEU A 77 -7.60 5.23 -7.18
CA LEU A 77 -6.98 6.23 -6.32
C LEU A 77 -5.72 5.68 -5.63
N ILE A 78 -5.80 4.43 -5.17
CA ILE A 78 -4.65 3.75 -4.53
C ILE A 78 -3.49 3.65 -5.53
N ALA A 79 -3.76 3.21 -6.76
CA ALA A 79 -2.74 3.09 -7.79
C ALA A 79 -2.12 4.44 -8.14
N LYS A 80 -2.93 5.49 -8.27
CA LYS A 80 -2.46 6.85 -8.54
C LYS A 80 -1.61 7.39 -7.41
N THR A 81 -2.02 7.15 -6.17
CA THR A 81 -1.27 7.59 -4.99
C THR A 81 0.12 6.94 -4.99
N ARG A 82 0.19 5.65 -5.31
CA ARG A 82 1.47 4.96 -5.44
C ARG A 82 2.35 5.60 -6.51
N ASP A 83 1.78 5.90 -7.69
CA ASP A 83 2.55 6.47 -8.79
C ASP A 83 3.08 7.86 -8.42
N ASN A 84 2.26 8.71 -7.82
CA ASN A 84 2.68 10.02 -7.35
C ASN A 84 3.78 9.89 -6.30
N TYR A 85 3.62 8.95 -5.38
CA TYR A 85 4.60 8.68 -4.33
C TYR A 85 5.95 8.26 -4.93
N ALA A 86 5.93 7.34 -5.89
CA ALA A 86 7.15 6.85 -6.54
C ALA A 86 7.88 7.96 -7.30
N HIS A 87 7.14 8.83 -8.00
CA HIS A 87 7.73 9.91 -8.78
C HIS A 87 8.29 11.04 -7.92
N HIS A 88 7.75 11.23 -6.73
CA HIS A 88 8.09 12.37 -5.87
C HIS A 88 8.66 11.94 -4.51
N TYR A 89 9.19 10.72 -4.42
CA TYR A 89 9.63 10.15 -3.14
C TYR A 89 10.56 11.08 -2.35
N GLY A 90 11.52 11.71 -3.02
CA GLY A 90 12.47 12.61 -2.36
C GLY A 90 11.87 13.92 -1.87
N SER A 91 10.64 14.26 -2.28
CA SER A 91 9.97 15.51 -1.95
C SER A 91 8.59 15.30 -1.31
N VAL A 92 8.30 14.09 -0.82
CA VAL A 92 7.04 13.78 -0.17
C VAL A 92 6.88 14.60 1.11
N ASP A 93 5.71 15.21 1.28
CA ASP A 93 5.34 15.90 2.51
C ASP A 93 4.72 14.89 3.47
N PHE A 94 5.50 14.46 4.45
CA PHE A 94 5.07 13.42 5.40
C PHE A 94 3.99 13.91 6.36
N GLU A 95 3.73 15.19 6.44
CA GLU A 95 2.58 15.70 7.20
C GLU A 95 1.26 15.36 6.54
N MET A 96 1.27 15.11 5.22
CA MET A 96 0.09 14.78 4.44
C MET A 96 -0.15 13.28 4.29
N VAL A 97 0.76 12.44 4.76
CA VAL A 97 0.67 10.98 4.62
C VAL A 97 -0.22 10.33 5.66
#